data_d3eca537f87400388b853041439acc5b
#
_entry.id   d3eca537f87400388b853041439acc5b
#
_cell.length_a   1.000
_cell.length_b   1.000
_cell.length_c   1.000
_cell.angle_alpha   90.00
_cell.angle_beta   90.00
_cell.angle_gamma   90.00
#
_symmetry.space_group_name_H-M   'P 1'
#
loop_
_entity.id
_entity.type
_entity.pdbx_description
1 polymer ?
#
loop_
_entity_poly.entity_id
_entity_poly.type
_entity_poly.pdbx_seq_one_letter_code
_entity_poly.pdbx_strand_id
1 'polypeptide(L)'
;MTDIFSENTKVILDESEMPKHWYNLNADFPEPCAPHLNPATKEPVTEADLQPLFSAELCRQELTKDRYVEIPEPIRRLYTQWRPSPLFRARRLEKALGTSARIYYKYEGASPVGSHKTNTALPQAYYNKIEGIEHLTTETGAGQWGAALSYAGAMFDIDVQVWQVRTSYESKPYRLSLIHISEPTRRYAI
;
A
#
# COMPACT_ATOMS: atom_id res chain seq x y z
N MET A 1 22.95 -10.46 -33.13
CA MET A 1 21.74 -10.61 -32.32
C MET A 1 22.20 -11.01 -30.93
N THR A 2 22.12 -10.11 -29.97
CA THR A 2 22.39 -10.46 -28.56
C THR A 2 21.33 -11.49 -28.16
N ASP A 3 21.76 -12.63 -27.66
CA ASP A 3 20.87 -13.72 -27.26
C ASP A 3 19.90 -13.20 -26.21
N ILE A 4 18.66 -12.95 -26.60
CA ILE A 4 17.61 -12.44 -25.74
C ILE A 4 17.25 -13.41 -24.57
N PHE A 5 17.76 -14.63 -24.62
CA PHE A 5 17.57 -15.67 -23.61
C PHE A 5 18.73 -15.76 -22.62
N SER A 6 19.86 -15.05 -22.86
CA SER A 6 21.03 -15.09 -21.99
C SER A 6 20.88 -14.35 -20.66
N GLU A 7 19.89 -13.48 -20.51
CA GLU A 7 19.61 -12.74 -19.27
C GLU A 7 18.25 -13.14 -18.67
N ASN A 8 18.18 -13.19 -17.36
CA ASN A 8 16.95 -13.49 -16.64
C ASN A 8 15.83 -12.49 -17.00
N THR A 9 14.68 -13.01 -17.41
CA THR A 9 13.49 -12.19 -17.65
C THR A 9 12.70 -11.95 -16.35
N LYS A 10 12.77 -12.89 -15.41
CA LYS A 10 12.07 -12.87 -14.11
C LYS A 10 13.11 -13.00 -13.01
N VAL A 11 13.04 -12.09 -12.04
CA VAL A 11 13.85 -12.12 -10.81
C VAL A 11 12.90 -12.20 -9.62
N ILE A 12 13.13 -13.17 -8.74
CA ILE A 12 12.46 -13.30 -7.45
C ILE A 12 13.57 -13.38 -6.41
N LEU A 13 13.46 -12.57 -5.36
CA LEU A 13 14.33 -12.63 -4.21
C LEU A 13 13.91 -13.78 -3.28
N ASP A 14 14.83 -14.27 -2.47
CA ASP A 14 14.53 -15.22 -1.39
C ASP A 14 13.77 -14.51 -0.25
N GLU A 15 12.98 -15.26 0.52
CA GLU A 15 12.25 -14.71 1.67
C GLU A 15 13.18 -14.10 2.73
N SER A 16 14.40 -14.63 2.88
CA SER A 16 15.41 -14.09 3.78
C SER A 16 15.90 -12.70 3.41
N GLU A 17 15.68 -12.27 2.15
CA GLU A 17 16.01 -10.94 1.63
C GLU A 17 14.87 -9.94 1.84
N MET A 18 13.76 -10.35 2.46
CA MET A 18 12.67 -9.44 2.79
C MET A 18 13.13 -8.34 3.76
N PRO A 19 12.84 -7.07 3.44
CA PRO A 19 13.25 -5.97 4.31
C PRO A 19 12.57 -6.05 5.67
N LYS A 20 13.34 -5.74 6.72
CA LYS A 20 12.85 -5.64 8.10
C LYS A 20 12.44 -4.22 8.48
N HIS A 21 12.73 -3.26 7.63
CA HIS A 21 12.44 -1.84 7.85
C HIS A 21 11.86 -1.22 6.60
N TRP A 22 10.97 -0.26 6.78
CA TRP A 22 10.65 0.70 5.75
C TRP A 22 11.75 1.74 5.67
N TYR A 23 12.03 2.18 4.47
CA TYR A 23 13.05 3.18 4.20
C TYR A 23 12.41 4.54 3.96
N ASN A 24 12.81 5.54 4.74
CA ASN A 24 12.32 6.90 4.62
C ASN A 24 13.23 7.70 3.68
N LEU A 25 12.76 7.94 2.46
CA LEU A 25 13.48 8.71 1.45
C LEU A 25 13.81 10.14 1.90
N ASN A 26 12.98 10.75 2.75
CA ASN A 26 13.21 12.12 3.24
C ASN A 26 14.54 12.27 3.99
N ALA A 27 15.05 11.17 4.56
CA ALA A 27 16.34 11.17 5.24
C ALA A 27 17.55 11.38 4.31
N ASP A 28 17.36 11.15 3.00
CA ASP A 28 18.44 11.23 2.00
C ASP A 28 18.27 12.38 1.00
N PHE A 29 17.20 13.14 1.10
CA PHE A 29 17.04 14.29 0.24
C PHE A 29 18.03 15.41 0.67
N PRO A 30 18.70 16.05 -0.30
CA PRO A 30 19.64 17.15 -0.02
C PRO A 30 18.95 18.34 0.63
N GLU A 31 17.65 18.52 0.35
CA GLU A 31 16.79 19.52 0.98
C GLU A 31 15.55 18.80 1.55
N PRO A 32 15.09 19.17 2.75
CA PRO A 32 13.89 18.61 3.32
C PRO A 32 12.69 18.84 2.40
N CYS A 33 11.79 17.85 2.29
CA CYS A 33 10.52 18.04 1.62
C CYS A 33 9.73 19.17 2.29
N ALA A 34 9.00 19.95 1.47
CA ALA A 34 8.08 20.95 2.00
C ALA A 34 7.06 20.26 2.92
N PRO A 35 6.81 20.79 4.13
CA PRO A 35 5.85 20.22 5.06
C PRO A 35 4.42 20.34 4.51
N HIS A 36 3.57 19.40 4.88
CA HIS A 36 2.14 19.55 4.72
C HIS A 36 1.66 20.72 5.56
N LEU A 37 0.76 21.55 5.01
CA LEU A 37 0.23 22.72 5.70
C LEU A 37 -1.19 22.45 6.20
N ASN A 38 -1.47 22.85 7.42
CA ASN A 38 -2.82 22.88 7.96
C ASN A 38 -3.67 23.86 7.13
N PRO A 39 -4.81 23.43 6.56
CA PRO A 39 -5.58 24.28 5.64
C PRO A 39 -6.16 25.54 6.31
N ALA A 40 -6.37 25.53 7.63
CA ALA A 40 -6.92 26.65 8.37
C ALA A 40 -5.83 27.66 8.77
N THR A 41 -4.70 27.19 9.31
CA THR A 41 -3.65 28.06 9.86
C THR A 41 -2.56 28.41 8.86
N LYS A 42 -2.41 27.57 7.80
CA LYS A 42 -1.29 27.64 6.83
C LYS A 42 0.10 27.34 7.43
N GLU A 43 0.15 26.94 8.68
CA GLU A 43 1.37 26.48 9.35
C GLU A 43 1.64 24.99 9.04
N PRO A 44 2.87 24.51 9.22
CA PRO A 44 3.19 23.09 9.11
C PRO A 44 2.30 22.24 10.02
N VAL A 45 1.78 21.13 9.46
CA VAL A 45 0.95 20.16 10.19
C VAL A 45 1.74 19.56 11.34
N THR A 46 1.10 19.50 12.51
CA THR A 46 1.62 18.86 13.72
C THR A 46 0.99 17.49 13.94
N GLU A 47 1.54 16.71 14.85
CA GLU A 47 0.94 15.44 15.26
C GLU A 47 -0.49 15.62 15.79
N ALA A 48 -0.75 16.68 16.55
CA ALA A 48 -2.07 17.00 17.06
C ALA A 48 -3.11 17.30 15.97
N ASP A 49 -2.68 17.79 14.82
CA ASP A 49 -3.55 18.01 13.66
C ASP A 49 -3.94 16.69 12.97
N LEU A 50 -3.09 15.68 13.06
CA LEU A 50 -3.27 14.37 12.40
C LEU A 50 -4.01 13.35 13.29
N GLN A 51 -3.82 13.39 14.60
CA GLN A 51 -4.41 12.44 15.56
C GLN A 51 -5.94 12.28 15.47
N PRO A 52 -6.75 13.30 15.13
CA PRO A 52 -8.19 13.10 14.93
C PRO A 52 -8.55 12.15 13.78
N LEU A 53 -7.62 11.91 12.84
CA LEU A 53 -7.83 11.12 11.62
C LEU A 53 -7.05 9.80 11.61
N PHE A 54 -5.91 9.74 12.30
CA PHE A 54 -4.95 8.64 12.23
C PHE A 54 -4.51 8.21 13.61
N SER A 55 -4.12 6.95 13.74
CA SER A 55 -3.50 6.43 14.96
C SER A 55 -2.18 7.13 15.27
N ALA A 56 -1.80 7.16 16.55
CA ALA A 56 -0.61 7.90 17.00
C ALA A 56 0.67 7.44 16.31
N GLU A 57 0.83 6.12 16.13
CA GLU A 57 2.01 5.59 15.45
C GLU A 57 2.06 6.00 13.96
N LEU A 58 0.91 6.07 13.27
CA LEU A 58 0.87 6.57 11.88
C LEU A 58 1.23 8.05 11.82
N CYS A 59 0.76 8.86 12.77
CA CYS A 59 1.13 10.28 12.88
C CYS A 59 2.64 10.43 13.11
N ARG A 60 3.21 9.62 14.02
CA ARG A 60 4.66 9.62 14.28
C ARG A 60 5.45 9.26 13.01
N GLN A 61 5.03 8.24 12.27
CA GLN A 61 5.71 7.82 11.04
C GLN A 61 5.62 8.86 9.94
N GLU A 62 4.50 9.56 9.80
CA GLU A 62 4.34 10.64 8.80
C GLU A 62 5.33 11.79 9.04
N LEU A 63 5.63 12.09 10.30
CA LEU A 63 6.49 13.21 10.69
C LEU A 63 7.93 12.80 11.01
N THR A 64 8.25 11.49 11.00
CA THR A 64 9.57 11.00 11.40
C THR A 64 10.68 11.44 10.43
N LYS A 65 11.85 11.70 11.00
CA LYS A 65 13.10 11.92 10.27
C LYS A 65 14.01 10.70 10.28
N ASP A 66 13.59 9.63 10.95
CA ASP A 66 14.35 8.39 11.00
C ASP A 66 14.44 7.77 9.60
N ARG A 67 15.65 7.36 9.22
CA ARG A 67 15.91 6.74 7.93
C ARG A 67 15.22 5.37 7.79
N TYR A 68 15.15 4.62 8.86
CA TYR A 68 14.58 3.29 8.89
C TYR A 68 13.50 3.20 9.98
N VAL A 69 12.34 2.71 9.59
CA VAL A 69 11.24 2.40 10.52
C VAL A 69 11.02 0.91 10.51
N GLU A 70 11.08 0.26 11.67
CA GLU A 70 10.93 -1.19 11.76
C GLU A 70 9.55 -1.63 11.28
N ILE A 71 9.51 -2.69 10.46
CA ILE A 71 8.28 -3.36 10.07
C ILE A 71 7.92 -4.37 11.18
N PRO A 72 6.77 -4.21 11.86
CA PRO A 72 6.35 -5.14 12.90
C PRO A 72 6.30 -6.59 12.42
N GLU A 73 6.67 -7.52 13.29
CA GLU A 73 6.72 -8.95 12.95
C GLU A 73 5.39 -9.49 12.39
N PRO A 74 4.18 -9.15 12.94
CA PRO A 74 2.93 -9.59 12.35
C PRO A 74 2.74 -9.15 10.89
N ILE A 75 3.21 -7.94 10.55
CA ILE A 75 3.17 -7.42 9.17
C ILE A 75 4.15 -8.16 8.27
N ARG A 76 5.39 -8.39 8.74
CA ARG A 76 6.40 -9.16 7.98
C ARG A 76 5.88 -10.55 7.66
N ARG A 77 5.26 -11.24 8.63
CA ARG A 77 4.67 -12.57 8.45
C ARG A 77 3.55 -12.57 7.40
N LEU A 78 2.68 -11.55 7.38
CA LEU A 78 1.66 -11.42 6.35
C LEU A 78 2.27 -11.15 4.98
N TYR A 79 3.30 -10.31 4.91
CA TYR A 79 3.97 -10.00 3.64
C TYR A 79 4.56 -11.24 2.95
N THR A 80 5.05 -12.24 3.67
CA THR A 80 5.62 -13.44 3.05
C THR A 80 4.62 -14.24 2.22
N GLN A 81 3.32 -13.99 2.37
CA GLN A 81 2.29 -14.67 1.58
C GLN A 81 2.34 -14.30 0.07
N TRP A 82 2.86 -13.12 -0.29
CA TRP A 82 2.97 -12.67 -1.69
C TRP A 82 4.25 -11.91 -2.03
N ARG A 83 5.06 -11.63 -1.06
CA ARG A 83 6.35 -10.95 -1.22
C ARG A 83 7.49 -11.92 -0.88
N PRO A 84 8.63 -11.78 -1.54
CA PRO A 84 9.00 -10.80 -2.57
C PRO A 84 8.17 -10.94 -3.84
N SER A 85 7.55 -9.86 -4.31
CA SER A 85 6.83 -9.88 -5.60
C SER A 85 7.81 -9.96 -6.77
N PRO A 86 7.48 -10.68 -7.87
CA PRO A 86 8.38 -10.85 -8.99
C PRO A 86 8.72 -9.53 -9.69
N LEU A 87 9.98 -9.38 -10.12
CA LEU A 87 10.43 -8.33 -11.01
C LEU A 87 10.61 -8.91 -12.41
N PHE A 88 9.90 -8.35 -13.38
CA PHE A 88 9.98 -8.79 -14.78
C PHE A 88 10.64 -7.73 -15.66
N ARG A 89 11.44 -8.18 -16.62
CA ARG A 89 11.96 -7.33 -17.69
C ARG A 89 10.99 -7.26 -18.86
N ALA A 90 10.64 -6.05 -19.26
CA ALA A 90 9.65 -5.79 -20.32
C ALA A 90 10.29 -5.73 -21.72
N ARG A 91 10.98 -6.81 -22.17
CA ARG A 91 11.73 -6.86 -23.43
C ARG A 91 10.91 -6.50 -24.67
N ARG A 92 9.62 -6.87 -24.71
CA ARG A 92 8.74 -6.52 -25.84
C ARG A 92 8.48 -5.02 -25.89
N LEU A 93 8.36 -4.36 -24.73
CA LEU A 93 8.19 -2.92 -24.65
C LEU A 93 9.48 -2.21 -25.05
N GLU A 94 10.65 -2.66 -24.57
CA GLU A 94 11.95 -2.14 -24.97
C GLU A 94 12.11 -2.17 -26.50
N LYS A 95 11.77 -3.31 -27.13
CA LYS A 95 11.80 -3.47 -28.57
C LYS A 95 10.81 -2.54 -29.28
N ALA A 96 9.58 -2.43 -28.80
CA ALA A 96 8.55 -1.58 -29.41
C ALA A 96 8.92 -0.09 -29.36
N LEU A 97 9.62 0.33 -28.29
CA LEU A 97 10.09 1.71 -28.11
C LEU A 97 11.42 1.99 -28.83
N GLY A 98 12.11 0.97 -29.37
CA GLY A 98 13.43 1.11 -29.98
C GLY A 98 14.49 1.67 -29.01
N THR A 99 14.34 1.43 -27.71
CA THR A 99 15.21 1.98 -26.67
C THR A 99 16.32 1.01 -26.27
N SER A 100 17.48 1.54 -25.90
CA SER A 100 18.56 0.80 -25.24
C SER A 100 18.36 0.66 -23.72
N ALA A 101 17.39 1.37 -23.15
CA ALA A 101 17.07 1.30 -21.75
C ALA A 101 16.49 -0.08 -21.37
N ARG A 102 16.89 -0.60 -20.22
CA ARG A 102 16.33 -1.82 -19.65
C ARG A 102 15.10 -1.44 -18.83
N ILE A 103 13.91 -1.90 -19.24
CA ILE A 103 12.63 -1.59 -18.59
C ILE A 103 12.20 -2.77 -17.73
N TYR A 104 11.97 -2.53 -16.44
CA TYR A 104 11.49 -3.53 -15.51
C TYR A 104 10.19 -3.08 -14.86
N TYR A 105 9.35 -4.06 -14.49
CA TYR A 105 8.15 -3.82 -13.70
C TYR A 105 8.02 -4.83 -12.55
N LYS A 106 7.63 -4.32 -11.39
CA LYS A 106 7.26 -5.12 -10.22
C LYS A 106 5.84 -5.62 -10.41
N TYR A 107 5.62 -6.93 -10.35
CA TYR A 107 4.30 -7.52 -10.54
C TYR A 107 3.55 -7.61 -9.21
N GLU A 108 2.72 -6.62 -8.94
CA GLU A 108 1.91 -6.54 -7.70
C GLU A 108 0.55 -7.26 -7.80
N GLY A 109 0.24 -7.89 -8.94
CA GLY A 109 -0.92 -8.76 -9.11
C GLY A 109 -0.85 -10.06 -8.31
N ALA A 110 0.31 -10.37 -7.72
CA ALA A 110 0.49 -11.51 -6.82
C ALA A 110 -0.12 -11.28 -5.43
N SER A 111 -0.45 -10.03 -5.06
CA SER A 111 -1.06 -9.72 -3.77
C SER A 111 -2.51 -10.26 -3.66
N PRO A 112 -3.05 -10.50 -2.45
CA PRO A 112 -4.39 -11.04 -2.24
C PRO A 112 -5.51 -10.27 -2.95
N VAL A 113 -5.33 -8.96 -3.16
CA VAL A 113 -6.32 -8.09 -3.84
C VAL A 113 -5.85 -7.62 -5.22
N GLY A 114 -4.76 -8.16 -5.75
CA GLY A 114 -4.21 -7.80 -7.05
C GLY A 114 -3.67 -6.37 -7.13
N SER A 115 -3.18 -5.81 -6.02
CA SER A 115 -2.73 -4.42 -5.94
C SER A 115 -1.63 -4.24 -4.88
N HIS A 116 -0.67 -3.32 -5.13
CA HIS A 116 0.35 -2.91 -4.16
C HIS A 116 -0.23 -2.24 -2.90
N LYS A 117 -1.49 -1.80 -2.94
CA LYS A 117 -2.14 -1.10 -1.83
C LYS A 117 -2.27 -1.94 -0.57
N THR A 118 -2.29 -3.26 -0.70
CA THR A 118 -2.26 -4.18 0.44
C THR A 118 -1.02 -3.97 1.31
N ASN A 119 0.11 -3.58 0.70
CA ASN A 119 1.36 -3.36 1.44
C ASN A 119 1.27 -2.19 2.43
N THR A 120 0.45 -1.19 2.16
CA THR A 120 0.23 -0.07 3.08
C THR A 120 -1.04 -0.22 3.93
N ALA A 121 -2.06 -0.91 3.43
CA ALA A 121 -3.29 -1.13 4.18
C ALA A 121 -3.08 -1.98 5.44
N LEU A 122 -2.24 -3.02 5.35
CA LEU A 122 -1.93 -3.89 6.48
C LEU A 122 -1.33 -3.16 7.67
N PRO A 123 -0.23 -2.39 7.53
CA PRO A 123 0.31 -1.64 8.68
C PRO A 123 -0.67 -0.59 9.21
N GLN A 124 -1.46 0.05 8.36
CA GLN A 124 -2.46 1.00 8.83
C GLN A 124 -3.52 0.30 9.71
N ALA A 125 -4.07 -0.83 9.27
CA ALA A 125 -5.02 -1.59 10.08
C ALA A 125 -4.35 -2.10 11.37
N TYR A 126 -3.13 -2.63 11.29
CA TYR A 126 -2.39 -3.13 12.45
C TYR A 126 -2.20 -2.06 13.53
N TYR A 127 -1.73 -0.87 13.17
CA TYR A 127 -1.49 0.20 14.14
C TYR A 127 -2.79 0.71 14.76
N ASN A 128 -3.85 0.82 14.00
CA ASN A 128 -5.16 1.14 14.55
C ASN A 128 -5.63 0.07 15.53
N LYS A 129 -5.46 -1.23 15.20
CA LYS A 129 -5.85 -2.33 16.09
C LYS A 129 -5.13 -2.32 17.43
N ILE A 130 -3.81 -2.14 17.44
CA ILE A 130 -3.05 -2.14 18.68
C ILE A 130 -3.33 -0.91 19.57
N GLU A 131 -3.87 0.15 18.97
CA GLU A 131 -4.35 1.34 19.69
C GLU A 131 -5.82 1.23 20.12
N GLY A 132 -6.45 0.07 19.90
CA GLY A 132 -7.82 -0.20 20.37
C GLY A 132 -8.92 0.34 19.46
N ILE A 133 -8.60 0.75 18.23
CA ILE A 133 -9.58 1.17 17.23
C ILE A 133 -10.28 -0.07 16.68
N GLU A 134 -11.61 -0.08 16.74
CA GLU A 134 -12.45 -1.19 16.30
C GLU A 134 -13.07 -0.96 14.91
N HIS A 135 -13.15 0.28 14.45
CA HIS A 135 -13.82 0.67 13.21
C HIS A 135 -12.97 1.62 12.39
N LEU A 136 -12.81 1.31 11.11
CA LEU A 136 -12.18 2.20 10.12
C LEU A 136 -13.20 2.61 9.07
N THR A 137 -13.10 3.83 8.61
CA THR A 137 -13.85 4.31 7.45
C THR A 137 -12.89 4.77 6.37
N THR A 138 -13.24 4.52 5.12
CA THR A 138 -12.44 4.99 4.00
C THR A 138 -13.26 5.27 2.76
N GLU A 139 -12.73 6.11 1.89
CA GLU A 139 -13.24 6.33 0.54
C GLU A 139 -12.44 5.50 -0.45
N THR A 140 -13.07 5.07 -1.54
CA THR A 140 -12.41 4.44 -2.67
C THR A 140 -13.04 4.84 -4.00
N GLY A 141 -12.23 5.21 -4.98
CA GLY A 141 -12.70 5.44 -6.34
C GLY A 141 -13.02 4.11 -7.04
N ALA A 142 -12.04 3.52 -7.72
CA ALA A 142 -12.20 2.27 -8.47
C ALA A 142 -12.21 0.98 -7.63
N GLY A 143 -12.26 1.07 -6.30
CA GLY A 143 -12.37 -0.07 -5.37
C GLY A 143 -11.05 -0.71 -4.94
N GLN A 144 -9.90 -0.31 -5.46
CA GLN A 144 -8.62 -0.94 -5.10
C GLN A 144 -8.24 -0.71 -3.64
N TRP A 145 -8.41 0.52 -3.17
CA TRP A 145 -8.10 0.86 -1.79
C TRP A 145 -9.11 0.22 -0.83
N GLY A 146 -10.40 0.32 -1.14
CA GLY A 146 -11.44 -0.36 -0.36
C GLY A 146 -11.17 -1.85 -0.21
N ALA A 147 -10.86 -2.57 -1.31
CA ALA A 147 -10.52 -3.98 -1.24
C ALA A 147 -9.26 -4.26 -0.39
N ALA A 148 -8.23 -3.41 -0.48
CA ALA A 148 -7.01 -3.58 0.29
C ALA A 148 -7.23 -3.36 1.79
N LEU A 149 -8.00 -2.32 2.15
CA LEU A 149 -8.29 -2.03 3.55
C LEU A 149 -9.27 -3.04 4.16
N SER A 150 -10.28 -3.50 3.39
CA SER A 150 -11.18 -4.57 3.82
C SER A 150 -10.41 -5.87 4.11
N TYR A 151 -9.47 -6.25 3.22
CA TYR A 151 -8.59 -7.39 3.47
C TYR A 151 -7.75 -7.19 4.75
N ALA A 152 -7.17 -6.01 4.93
CA ALA A 152 -6.39 -5.71 6.13
C ALA A 152 -7.23 -5.71 7.41
N GLY A 153 -8.47 -5.21 7.34
CA GLY A 153 -9.44 -5.27 8.44
C GLY A 153 -9.75 -6.72 8.84
N ALA A 154 -9.98 -7.60 7.85
CA ALA A 154 -10.20 -9.03 8.10
C ALA A 154 -8.99 -9.71 8.76
N MET A 155 -7.76 -9.31 8.41
CA MET A 155 -6.54 -9.90 9.01
C MET A 155 -6.34 -9.50 10.47
N PHE A 156 -6.84 -8.35 10.90
CA PHE A 156 -6.66 -7.81 12.25
C PHE A 156 -7.96 -7.68 13.06
N ASP A 157 -9.07 -8.23 12.55
CA ASP A 157 -10.38 -8.15 13.21
C ASP A 157 -10.76 -6.69 13.53
N ILE A 158 -10.69 -5.84 12.50
CA ILE A 158 -11.17 -4.45 12.51
C ILE A 158 -12.28 -4.31 11.50
N ASP A 159 -13.30 -3.62 11.92
CA ASP A 159 -14.42 -3.25 11.07
C ASP A 159 -14.03 -2.19 10.03
N VAL A 160 -14.34 -2.41 8.77
CA VAL A 160 -14.06 -1.44 7.70
C VAL A 160 -15.31 -1.03 6.95
N GLN A 161 -15.64 0.26 6.99
CA GLN A 161 -16.70 0.84 6.17
C GLN A 161 -16.10 1.52 4.96
N VAL A 162 -16.50 1.07 3.76
CA VAL A 162 -15.99 1.60 2.49
C VAL A 162 -17.06 2.45 1.80
N TRP A 163 -16.69 3.68 1.47
CA TRP A 163 -17.49 4.61 0.67
C TRP A 163 -16.94 4.63 -0.75
N GLN A 164 -17.77 4.31 -1.74
CA GLN A 164 -17.34 4.28 -3.14
C GLN A 164 -17.99 5.38 -3.96
N VAL A 165 -17.20 6.05 -4.79
CA VAL A 165 -17.69 7.06 -5.73
C VAL A 165 -18.64 6.40 -6.74
N ARG A 166 -19.87 6.91 -6.84
CA ARG A 166 -20.96 6.32 -7.64
C ARG A 166 -20.56 6.06 -9.10
N THR A 167 -19.95 7.03 -9.79
CA THR A 167 -19.51 6.87 -11.19
C THR A 167 -18.50 5.73 -11.37
N SER A 168 -17.62 5.52 -10.41
CA SER A 168 -16.66 4.41 -10.43
C SER A 168 -17.32 3.08 -10.10
N TYR A 169 -18.29 3.07 -9.19
CA TYR A 169 -19.12 1.92 -8.86
C TYR A 169 -19.90 1.42 -10.09
N GLU A 170 -20.61 2.30 -10.78
CA GLU A 170 -21.42 1.95 -11.96
C GLU A 170 -20.54 1.45 -13.12
N SER A 171 -19.33 2.01 -13.30
CA SER A 171 -18.43 1.61 -14.38
C SER A 171 -17.63 0.35 -14.09
N LYS A 172 -17.40 -0.02 -12.82
CA LYS A 172 -16.57 -1.16 -12.39
C LYS A 172 -17.15 -1.90 -11.18
N PRO A 173 -18.34 -2.49 -11.26
CA PRO A 173 -19.03 -3.09 -10.11
C PRO A 173 -18.39 -4.38 -9.58
N TYR A 174 -17.54 -5.05 -10.37
CA TYR A 174 -16.96 -6.35 -10.02
C TYR A 174 -16.02 -6.31 -8.80
N ARG A 175 -15.50 -5.16 -8.39
CA ARG A 175 -14.66 -5.06 -7.17
C ARG A 175 -15.46 -5.14 -5.88
N LEU A 176 -16.76 -4.93 -5.94
CA LEU A 176 -17.64 -5.12 -4.78
C LEU A 176 -17.57 -6.54 -4.24
N SER A 177 -17.47 -7.56 -5.10
CA SER A 177 -17.38 -8.94 -4.63
C SER A 177 -16.14 -9.18 -3.77
N LEU A 178 -15.00 -8.58 -4.10
CA LEU A 178 -13.79 -8.68 -3.28
C LEU A 178 -13.95 -8.01 -1.91
N ILE A 179 -14.56 -6.83 -1.89
CA ILE A 179 -14.87 -6.11 -0.64
C ILE A 179 -15.84 -6.94 0.21
N HIS A 180 -16.91 -7.47 -0.39
CA HIS A 180 -17.89 -8.32 0.30
C HIS A 180 -17.29 -9.63 0.85
N ILE A 181 -16.39 -10.27 0.12
CA ILE A 181 -15.73 -11.48 0.59
C ILE A 181 -14.84 -11.20 1.79
N SER A 182 -14.17 -10.05 1.80
CA SER A 182 -13.29 -9.62 2.90
C SER A 182 -14.07 -9.10 4.11
N GLU A 183 -15.27 -8.53 3.89
CA GLU A 183 -16.13 -7.94 4.92
C GLU A 183 -17.60 -8.45 4.77
N PRO A 184 -17.89 -9.73 5.01
CA PRO A 184 -19.18 -10.33 4.68
C PRO A 184 -20.37 -9.80 5.48
N THR A 185 -20.15 -9.11 6.57
CA THR A 185 -21.21 -8.66 7.50
C THR A 185 -21.60 -7.21 7.37
N ARG A 186 -21.05 -6.43 6.41
CA ARG A 186 -21.16 -4.99 6.41
C ARG A 186 -21.97 -4.37 5.28
N ARG A 187 -22.69 -3.29 5.66
CA ARG A 187 -23.54 -2.51 4.77
C ARG A 187 -22.72 -1.42 4.06
N TYR A 188 -22.93 -1.29 2.75
CA TYR A 188 -22.37 -0.20 1.95
C TYR A 188 -23.32 0.99 1.92
N ALA A 189 -22.77 2.18 2.09
CA ALA A 189 -23.48 3.40 1.71
C ALA A 189 -23.01 3.79 0.30
N ILE A 190 -23.96 3.95 -0.62
CA ILE A 190 -23.79 4.39 -2.01
C ILE A 190 -24.09 5.87 -2.07
#